data_a0a3cf5ad222761e49144b14c4ab0d47
#
_entry.id   a0a3cf5ad222761e49144b14c4ab0d47
#
_cell.length_a   1.000
_cell.length_b   1.000
_cell.length_c   1.000
_cell.angle_alpha   90.00
_cell.angle_beta   90.00
_cell.angle_gamma   90.00
#
_symmetry.space_group_name_H-M   'P 1'
#
loop_
_entity.id
_entity.type
_entity.pdbx_description
1 polymer ?
#
loop_
_entity_poly.entity_id
_entity_poly.type
_entity_poly.pdbx_seq_one_letter_code
_entity_poly.pdbx_strand_id
1 'polypeptide(L)'
;MTTELLAPAGGQEALVAAVQSGADAVYMGFGAYNARRSARNFSDEEFRAAVSYCHLRGVKVYLTLNTLVTDRELPALAAEARTASECGVDAILVQDWGVLATLQKIIPDVPLHASTQMSLHTLSGVQEAARLGMTRAVLTRELSRGEIAEICQKSPIEIETFVHGALCMCYSGQCEMSAVIGRRSGNRGACAQPTAFPAGRTAIR
;
A
#
# COMPACT_ATOMS: atom_id res chain seq x y z
N MET A 1 -16.46 -16.52 -0.91
CA MET A 1 -15.21 -15.76 -1.19
C MET A 1 -14.19 -16.13 -0.12
N THR A 2 -13.01 -16.57 -0.51
CA THR A 2 -11.90 -16.79 0.43
C THR A 2 -11.26 -15.44 0.72
N THR A 3 -10.98 -15.16 2.01
CA THR A 3 -10.28 -13.95 2.42
C THR A 3 -8.80 -14.09 2.07
N GLU A 4 -8.23 -13.10 1.39
CA GLU A 4 -6.80 -13.06 1.06
C GLU A 4 -6.01 -12.53 2.28
N LEU A 5 -5.00 -13.27 2.70
CA LEU A 5 -4.06 -12.85 3.75
C LEU A 5 -2.87 -12.13 3.13
N LEU A 6 -2.83 -10.82 3.31
CA LEU A 6 -1.76 -9.95 2.80
C LEU A 6 -0.75 -9.62 3.90
N ALA A 7 0.54 -9.87 3.63
CA ALA A 7 1.62 -9.62 4.58
C ALA A 7 2.63 -8.57 4.08
N PRO A 8 3.25 -7.78 4.99
CA PRO A 8 4.32 -6.86 4.62
C PRO A 8 5.64 -7.60 4.35
N ALA A 9 6.37 -7.17 3.31
CA ALA A 9 7.72 -7.64 3.03
C ALA A 9 8.68 -6.43 2.91
N GLY A 10 9.31 -6.04 4.02
CA GLY A 10 10.26 -4.93 4.07
C GLY A 10 11.70 -5.29 3.67
N GLY A 11 11.94 -6.53 3.27
CA GLY A 11 13.23 -7.09 2.84
C GLY A 11 13.12 -8.60 2.69
N GLN A 12 14.20 -9.23 2.21
CA GLN A 12 14.22 -10.65 1.85
C GLN A 12 13.82 -11.59 2.99
N GLU A 13 14.29 -11.35 4.21
CA GLU A 13 13.95 -12.21 5.37
C GLU A 13 12.46 -12.14 5.69
N ALA A 14 11.87 -10.93 5.69
CA ALA A 14 10.45 -10.73 5.94
C ALA A 14 9.60 -11.36 4.82
N LEU A 15 10.06 -11.29 3.56
CA LEU A 15 9.42 -11.92 2.42
C LEU A 15 9.33 -13.45 2.61
N VAL A 16 10.48 -14.08 2.90
CA VAL A 16 10.54 -15.52 3.10
C VAL A 16 9.65 -15.94 4.27
N ALA A 17 9.71 -15.21 5.39
CA ALA A 17 8.89 -15.48 6.57
C ALA A 17 7.37 -15.37 6.24
N ALA A 18 6.95 -14.32 5.52
CA ALA A 18 5.56 -14.13 5.12
C ALA A 18 5.04 -15.30 4.25
N VAL A 19 5.80 -15.64 3.21
CA VAL A 19 5.45 -16.74 2.29
C VAL A 19 5.40 -18.08 3.02
N GLN A 20 6.38 -18.38 3.86
CA GLN A 20 6.42 -19.65 4.63
C GLN A 20 5.34 -19.72 5.71
N SER A 21 4.84 -18.57 6.18
CA SER A 21 3.73 -18.49 7.15
C SER A 21 2.35 -18.55 6.50
N GLY A 22 2.27 -18.73 5.17
CA GLY A 22 1.01 -18.93 4.47
C GLY A 22 0.32 -17.65 4.02
N ALA A 23 1.06 -16.58 3.75
CA ALA A 23 0.50 -15.40 3.10
C ALA A 23 0.05 -15.74 1.68
N ASP A 24 -1.14 -15.25 1.28
CA ASP A 24 -1.66 -15.35 -0.08
C ASP A 24 -1.09 -14.27 -0.99
N ALA A 25 -0.71 -13.14 -0.38
CA ALA A 25 -0.08 -12.02 -1.06
C ALA A 25 0.92 -11.31 -0.15
N VAL A 26 1.89 -10.62 -0.75
CA VAL A 26 2.82 -9.74 -0.04
C VAL A 26 2.80 -8.35 -0.65
N TYR A 27 2.97 -7.32 0.19
CA TYR A 27 3.23 -5.98 -0.32
C TYR A 27 4.63 -5.53 0.05
N MET A 28 5.31 -4.91 -0.91
CA MET A 28 6.69 -4.47 -0.76
C MET A 28 6.95 -3.13 -1.43
N GLY A 29 7.95 -2.42 -0.94
CA GLY A 29 8.50 -1.23 -1.57
C GLY A 29 9.65 -1.60 -2.49
N PHE A 30 9.73 -0.90 -3.62
CA PHE A 30 10.83 -0.96 -4.57
C PHE A 30 11.22 0.49 -4.88
N GLY A 31 12.49 0.81 -4.94
CA GLY A 31 12.96 2.16 -5.21
C GLY A 31 12.59 3.21 -4.14
N ALA A 32 12.22 4.42 -4.61
CA ALA A 32 12.14 5.61 -3.76
C ALA A 32 10.72 6.07 -3.38
N TYR A 33 9.68 5.62 -4.07
CA TYR A 33 8.33 6.21 -4.04
C TYR A 33 7.32 5.43 -3.19
N ASN A 34 7.76 4.86 -2.07
CA ASN A 34 6.90 4.09 -1.17
C ASN A 34 6.84 4.66 0.24
N ALA A 35 5.72 4.42 0.94
CA ALA A 35 5.49 4.91 2.31
C ALA A 35 6.42 4.26 3.35
N ARG A 36 7.19 3.26 3.00
CA ARG A 36 8.19 2.58 3.83
C ARG A 36 9.62 2.84 3.36
N ARG A 37 9.90 4.04 2.88
CA ARG A 37 11.22 4.47 2.40
C ARG A 37 12.36 4.20 3.38
N SER A 38 12.09 4.15 4.68
CA SER A 38 13.08 3.82 5.72
C SER A 38 13.37 2.32 5.88
N ALA A 39 12.59 1.43 5.24
CA ALA A 39 12.89 0.01 5.18
C ALA A 39 14.03 -0.25 4.18
N ARG A 40 14.72 -1.38 4.33
CA ARG A 40 15.68 -1.84 3.33
C ARG A 40 14.89 -2.27 2.09
N ASN A 41 14.70 -1.35 1.15
CA ASN A 41 14.05 -1.66 -0.13
C ASN A 41 14.89 -2.64 -0.95
N PHE A 42 14.23 -3.33 -1.87
CA PHE A 42 14.86 -4.24 -2.81
C PHE A 42 15.60 -3.47 -3.90
N SER A 43 16.77 -3.94 -4.33
CA SER A 43 17.37 -3.56 -5.61
C SER A 43 16.56 -4.16 -6.76
N ASP A 44 16.82 -3.74 -8.01
CA ASP A 44 16.16 -4.26 -9.21
C ASP A 44 16.29 -5.79 -9.31
N GLU A 45 17.47 -6.31 -9.06
CA GLU A 45 17.77 -7.74 -9.10
C GLU A 45 17.07 -8.49 -7.96
N GLU A 46 17.15 -7.96 -6.74
CA GLU A 46 16.47 -8.51 -5.56
C GLU A 46 14.95 -8.50 -5.75
N PHE A 47 14.40 -7.43 -6.32
CA PHE A 47 12.95 -7.32 -6.57
C PHE A 47 12.48 -8.36 -7.59
N ARG A 48 13.19 -8.53 -8.70
CA ARG A 48 12.90 -9.54 -9.72
C ARG A 48 12.94 -10.96 -9.15
N ALA A 49 13.96 -11.24 -8.33
CA ALA A 49 14.08 -12.52 -7.64
C ALA A 49 12.95 -12.73 -6.60
N ALA A 50 12.54 -11.68 -5.88
CA ALA A 50 11.46 -11.70 -4.92
C ALA A 50 10.10 -12.01 -5.56
N VAL A 51 9.78 -11.35 -6.69
CA VAL A 51 8.54 -11.63 -7.47
C VAL A 51 8.53 -13.09 -7.94
N SER A 52 9.62 -13.56 -8.54
CA SER A 52 9.74 -14.95 -9.00
C SER A 52 9.59 -15.95 -7.84
N TYR A 53 10.20 -15.66 -6.69
CA TYR A 53 10.10 -16.50 -5.49
C TYR A 53 8.65 -16.64 -4.99
N CYS A 54 7.89 -15.54 -4.98
CA CYS A 54 6.48 -15.51 -4.60
C CYS A 54 5.63 -16.29 -5.59
N HIS A 55 5.74 -15.99 -6.88
CA HIS A 55 4.93 -16.61 -7.93
C HIS A 55 5.11 -18.12 -8.01
N LEU A 56 6.34 -18.63 -7.86
CA LEU A 56 6.63 -20.07 -7.78
C LEU A 56 5.91 -20.77 -6.60
N ARG A 57 5.39 -20.02 -5.64
CA ARG A 57 4.65 -20.50 -4.46
C ARG A 57 3.17 -20.12 -4.47
N GLY A 58 2.69 -19.55 -5.57
CA GLY A 58 1.30 -19.09 -5.71
C GLY A 58 0.97 -17.85 -4.90
N VAL A 59 1.98 -17.08 -4.45
CA VAL A 59 1.82 -15.86 -3.64
C VAL A 59 1.89 -14.64 -4.55
N LYS A 60 0.90 -13.75 -4.46
CA LYS A 60 0.86 -12.50 -5.23
C LYS A 60 1.79 -11.45 -4.67
N VAL A 61 2.22 -10.52 -5.53
CA VAL A 61 3.10 -9.41 -5.16
C VAL A 61 2.46 -8.07 -5.50
N TYR A 62 2.26 -7.21 -4.49
CA TYR A 62 1.74 -5.87 -4.66
C TYR A 62 2.83 -4.83 -4.38
N LEU A 63 3.12 -4.01 -5.40
CA LEU A 63 4.09 -2.92 -5.24
C LEU A 63 3.45 -1.71 -4.58
N THR A 64 4.14 -1.09 -3.63
CA THR A 64 3.71 0.18 -3.06
C THR A 64 4.40 1.36 -3.76
N LEU A 65 3.65 2.16 -4.53
CA LEU A 65 4.01 3.48 -5.07
C LEU A 65 3.07 4.53 -4.47
N ASN A 66 3.01 4.55 -3.15
CA ASN A 66 1.95 5.22 -2.39
C ASN A 66 2.44 6.44 -1.61
N THR A 67 3.27 7.24 -2.23
CA THR A 67 3.70 8.57 -1.74
C THR A 67 3.24 9.67 -2.69
N LEU A 68 3.11 10.89 -2.17
CA LEU A 68 2.93 12.09 -3.00
C LEU A 68 4.23 12.40 -3.75
N VAL A 69 4.11 12.85 -4.98
CA VAL A 69 5.24 13.18 -5.84
C VAL A 69 5.07 14.56 -6.47
N THR A 70 6.16 15.13 -6.93
CA THR A 70 6.18 16.35 -7.75
C THR A 70 6.25 15.99 -9.23
N ASP A 71 5.89 16.93 -10.11
CA ASP A 71 6.00 16.74 -11.56
C ASP A 71 7.42 16.34 -12.01
N ARG A 72 8.45 16.81 -11.28
CA ARG A 72 9.86 16.46 -11.56
C ARG A 72 10.19 15.01 -11.23
N GLU A 73 9.48 14.40 -10.28
CA GLU A 73 9.70 13.02 -9.82
C GLU A 73 8.87 12.02 -10.66
N LEU A 74 7.78 12.47 -11.27
CA LEU A 74 6.85 11.62 -11.99
C LEU A 74 7.49 10.77 -13.10
N PRO A 75 8.45 11.26 -13.92
CA PRO A 75 9.13 10.42 -14.91
C PRO A 75 9.93 9.27 -14.29
N ALA A 76 10.61 9.49 -13.17
CA ALA A 76 11.39 8.47 -12.49
C ALA A 76 10.45 7.42 -11.83
N LEU A 77 9.34 7.85 -11.21
CA LEU A 77 8.32 6.95 -10.71
C LEU A 77 7.70 6.10 -11.84
N ALA A 78 7.43 6.70 -12.99
CA ALA A 78 6.89 5.99 -14.15
C ALA A 78 7.86 4.92 -14.67
N ALA A 79 9.18 5.18 -14.65
CA ALA A 79 10.19 4.18 -15.01
C ALA A 79 10.21 3.03 -13.99
N GLU A 80 10.15 3.33 -12.68
CA GLU A 80 10.06 2.33 -11.61
C GLU A 80 8.81 1.43 -11.77
N ALA A 81 7.66 2.03 -12.09
CA ALA A 81 6.42 1.30 -12.33
C ALA A 81 6.49 0.38 -13.55
N ARG A 82 7.14 0.79 -14.63
CA ARG A 82 7.37 -0.07 -15.81
C ARG A 82 8.26 -1.26 -15.47
N THR A 83 9.37 -1.04 -14.77
CA THR A 83 10.24 -2.12 -14.31
C THR A 83 9.45 -3.12 -13.45
N ALA A 84 8.60 -2.64 -12.55
CA ALA A 84 7.76 -3.51 -11.74
C ALA A 84 6.73 -4.30 -12.56
N SER A 85 6.10 -3.66 -13.54
CA SER A 85 5.19 -4.32 -14.49
C SER A 85 5.91 -5.42 -15.28
N GLU A 86 7.12 -5.14 -15.77
CA GLU A 86 7.97 -6.13 -16.47
C GLU A 86 8.40 -7.29 -15.56
N CYS A 87 8.52 -7.05 -14.24
CA CYS A 87 8.75 -8.12 -13.28
C CYS A 87 7.50 -8.96 -12.99
N GLY A 88 6.31 -8.50 -13.43
CA GLY A 88 5.06 -9.22 -13.30
C GLY A 88 4.34 -9.00 -11.98
N VAL A 89 4.43 -7.81 -11.36
CA VAL A 89 3.65 -7.52 -10.14
C VAL A 89 2.16 -7.65 -10.39
N ASP A 90 1.43 -8.17 -9.42
CA ASP A 90 -0.01 -8.46 -9.53
C ASP A 90 -0.88 -7.22 -9.33
N ALA A 91 -0.37 -6.19 -8.64
CA ALA A 91 -1.01 -4.88 -8.51
C ALA A 91 -0.04 -3.80 -7.99
N ILE A 92 -0.45 -2.54 -8.10
CA ILE A 92 0.28 -1.39 -7.55
C ILE A 92 -0.63 -0.57 -6.65
N LEU A 93 -0.19 -0.29 -5.41
CA LEU A 93 -0.88 0.60 -4.48
C LEU A 93 -0.47 2.04 -4.74
N VAL A 94 -1.45 2.92 -4.92
CA VAL A 94 -1.23 4.34 -5.22
C VAL A 94 -1.91 5.26 -4.20
N GLN A 95 -1.38 6.48 -4.04
CA GLN A 95 -1.97 7.55 -3.23
C GLN A 95 -2.26 8.79 -4.08
N ASP A 96 -1.34 9.16 -4.95
CA ASP A 96 -1.35 10.39 -5.72
C ASP A 96 -2.22 10.26 -6.99
N TRP A 97 -3.10 11.24 -7.22
CA TRP A 97 -4.00 11.25 -8.38
C TRP A 97 -3.26 11.38 -9.71
N GLY A 98 -2.15 12.15 -9.74
CA GLY A 98 -1.31 12.30 -10.94
C GLY A 98 -0.57 10.99 -11.24
N VAL A 99 -0.14 10.28 -10.21
CA VAL A 99 0.44 8.93 -10.34
C VAL A 99 -0.60 7.97 -10.90
N LEU A 100 -1.82 7.92 -10.31
CA LEU A 100 -2.92 7.09 -10.82
C LEU A 100 -3.14 7.31 -12.32
N ALA A 101 -3.38 8.57 -12.71
CA ALA A 101 -3.64 8.93 -14.11
C ALA A 101 -2.47 8.59 -15.06
N THR A 102 -1.25 8.64 -14.55
CA THR A 102 -0.04 8.28 -15.31
C THR A 102 0.05 6.78 -15.49
N LEU A 103 -0.09 5.99 -14.41
CA LEU A 103 0.03 4.54 -14.44
C LEU A 103 -1.03 3.90 -15.35
N GLN A 104 -2.26 4.38 -15.32
CA GLN A 104 -3.34 3.93 -16.21
C GLN A 104 -3.00 4.06 -17.69
N LYS A 105 -2.15 5.03 -18.06
CA LYS A 105 -1.71 5.24 -19.45
C LYS A 105 -0.53 4.38 -19.84
N ILE A 106 0.41 4.17 -18.91
CA ILE A 106 1.72 3.54 -19.25
C ILE A 106 1.76 2.04 -18.96
N ILE A 107 0.92 1.55 -18.04
CA ILE A 107 0.80 0.13 -17.64
C ILE A 107 -0.68 -0.23 -17.43
N PRO A 108 -1.53 -0.12 -18.46
CA PRO A 108 -3.00 -0.25 -18.31
C PRO A 108 -3.44 -1.64 -17.84
N ASP A 109 -2.62 -2.66 -18.03
CA ASP A 109 -2.94 -4.05 -17.69
C ASP A 109 -2.64 -4.40 -16.21
N VAL A 110 -1.95 -3.51 -15.47
CA VAL A 110 -1.64 -3.73 -14.06
C VAL A 110 -2.74 -3.16 -13.18
N PRO A 111 -3.40 -3.98 -12.32
CA PRO A 111 -4.42 -3.51 -11.39
C PRO A 111 -3.88 -2.43 -10.44
N LEU A 112 -4.68 -1.40 -10.17
CA LEU A 112 -4.32 -0.31 -9.26
C LEU A 112 -5.20 -0.37 -8.02
N HIS A 113 -4.57 -0.34 -6.85
CA HIS A 113 -5.22 -0.37 -5.55
C HIS A 113 -5.12 1.00 -4.87
N ALA A 114 -6.22 1.49 -4.31
CA ALA A 114 -6.21 2.70 -3.49
C ALA A 114 -5.50 2.42 -2.16
N SER A 115 -4.38 3.07 -1.90
CA SER A 115 -3.68 2.98 -0.62
C SER A 115 -4.52 3.56 0.52
N THR A 116 -4.32 3.10 1.75
CA THR A 116 -4.88 3.73 2.96
C THR A 116 -4.49 5.22 3.08
N GLN A 117 -3.41 5.62 2.43
CA GLN A 117 -2.96 7.02 2.33
C GLN A 117 -3.95 7.91 1.55
N MET A 118 -4.87 7.34 0.76
CA MET A 118 -5.95 8.09 0.08
C MET A 118 -7.11 8.45 1.03
N SER A 119 -7.07 8.01 2.28
CA SER A 119 -8.04 8.38 3.33
C SER A 119 -9.49 7.99 3.00
N LEU A 120 -9.71 6.79 2.46
CA LEU A 120 -11.05 6.30 2.10
C LEU A 120 -11.81 5.85 3.35
N HIS A 121 -12.79 6.66 3.79
CA HIS A 121 -13.61 6.43 4.98
C HIS A 121 -15.07 6.06 4.65
N THR A 122 -15.52 6.25 3.42
CA THR A 122 -16.94 6.15 3.06
C THR A 122 -17.15 5.25 1.86
N LEU A 123 -18.36 4.67 1.79
CA LEU A 123 -18.78 3.92 0.59
C LEU A 123 -18.69 4.79 -0.67
N SER A 124 -19.11 6.07 -0.60
CA SER A 124 -19.03 6.98 -1.74
C SER A 124 -17.60 7.19 -2.22
N GLY A 125 -16.62 7.28 -1.28
CA GLY A 125 -15.20 7.35 -1.63
C GLY A 125 -14.71 6.08 -2.34
N VAL A 126 -15.14 4.91 -1.87
CA VAL A 126 -14.83 3.62 -2.52
C VAL A 126 -15.45 3.52 -3.91
N GLN A 127 -16.70 3.97 -4.07
CA GLN A 127 -17.37 4.01 -5.37
C GLN A 127 -16.67 4.95 -6.35
N GLU A 128 -16.17 6.09 -5.86
CA GLU A 128 -15.39 7.01 -6.71
C GLU A 128 -14.03 6.39 -7.10
N ALA A 129 -13.34 5.70 -6.19
CA ALA A 129 -12.13 4.96 -6.51
C ALA A 129 -12.39 3.91 -7.61
N ALA A 130 -13.51 3.19 -7.52
CA ALA A 130 -13.94 2.26 -8.56
C ALA A 130 -14.21 2.95 -9.91
N ARG A 131 -14.92 4.09 -9.88
CA ARG A 131 -15.18 4.89 -11.09
C ARG A 131 -13.89 5.36 -11.77
N LEU A 132 -12.86 5.60 -10.99
CA LEU A 132 -11.53 5.98 -11.47
C LEU A 132 -10.68 4.77 -11.87
N GLY A 133 -11.25 3.56 -11.94
CA GLY A 133 -10.59 2.37 -12.45
C GLY A 133 -9.71 1.63 -11.44
N MET A 134 -9.82 1.93 -10.15
CA MET A 134 -9.16 1.12 -9.12
C MET A 134 -9.92 -0.17 -8.89
N THR A 135 -9.21 -1.24 -8.56
CA THR A 135 -9.78 -2.60 -8.38
C THR A 135 -9.90 -3.01 -6.92
N ARG A 136 -9.18 -2.30 -6.02
CA ARG A 136 -9.22 -2.53 -4.56
C ARG A 136 -9.06 -1.22 -3.81
N ALA A 137 -9.69 -1.11 -2.65
CA ALA A 137 -9.53 -0.01 -1.73
C ALA A 137 -9.06 -0.49 -0.35
N VAL A 138 -7.93 0.03 0.11
CA VAL A 138 -7.45 -0.16 1.48
C VAL A 138 -8.13 0.88 2.36
N LEU A 139 -9.07 0.44 3.19
CA LEU A 139 -9.81 1.34 4.09
C LEU A 139 -8.92 1.92 5.17
N THR A 140 -9.34 3.05 5.69
CA THR A 140 -8.69 3.68 6.83
C THR A 140 -8.89 2.85 8.11
N ARG A 141 -7.99 3.02 9.08
CA ARG A 141 -7.99 2.26 10.34
C ARG A 141 -8.95 2.80 11.38
N GLU A 142 -9.57 3.95 11.11
CA GLU A 142 -10.48 4.66 11.99
C GLU A 142 -11.92 4.12 11.94
N LEU A 143 -12.23 3.31 10.90
CA LEU A 143 -13.56 2.75 10.71
C LEU A 143 -13.89 1.65 11.72
N SER A 144 -15.10 1.67 12.22
CA SER A 144 -15.65 0.61 13.04
C SER A 144 -15.96 -0.65 12.23
N ARG A 145 -16.08 -1.79 12.91
CA ARG A 145 -16.47 -3.07 12.27
C ARG A 145 -17.81 -2.96 11.51
N GLY A 146 -18.76 -2.19 12.04
CA GLY A 146 -20.08 -2.00 11.40
C GLY A 146 -19.96 -1.23 10.09
N GLU A 147 -19.20 -0.13 10.07
CA GLU A 147 -18.94 0.66 8.86
C GLU A 147 -18.19 -0.15 7.80
N ILE A 148 -17.17 -0.91 8.21
CA ILE A 148 -16.44 -1.80 7.30
C ILE A 148 -17.39 -2.84 6.68
N ALA A 149 -18.25 -3.48 7.49
CA ALA A 149 -19.20 -4.47 7.01
C ALA A 149 -20.19 -3.87 5.99
N GLU A 150 -20.69 -2.66 6.25
CA GLU A 150 -21.58 -1.96 5.33
C GLU A 150 -20.88 -1.63 4.01
N ILE A 151 -19.64 -1.14 4.06
CA ILE A 151 -18.85 -0.84 2.86
C ILE A 151 -18.59 -2.13 2.08
N CYS A 152 -18.17 -3.21 2.74
CA CYS A 152 -17.91 -4.50 2.08
C CYS A 152 -19.12 -5.07 1.35
N GLN A 153 -20.34 -4.90 1.92
CA GLN A 153 -21.57 -5.40 1.31
C GLN A 153 -21.96 -4.65 0.04
N LYS A 154 -21.61 -3.37 -0.07
CA LYS A 154 -22.06 -2.46 -1.14
C LYS A 154 -20.94 -2.03 -2.08
N SER A 155 -19.71 -2.41 -1.80
CA SER A 155 -18.55 -2.03 -2.60
C SER A 155 -18.57 -2.70 -3.98
N PRO A 156 -18.31 -1.94 -5.06
CA PRO A 156 -18.14 -2.52 -6.40
C PRO A 156 -16.74 -3.10 -6.63
N ILE A 157 -15.78 -2.86 -5.73
CA ILE A 157 -14.40 -3.31 -5.81
C ILE A 157 -13.99 -4.04 -4.52
N GLU A 158 -12.85 -4.71 -4.55
CA GLU A 158 -12.32 -5.40 -3.38
C GLU A 158 -11.99 -4.44 -2.23
N ILE A 159 -12.22 -4.89 -1.01
CA ILE A 159 -11.93 -4.13 0.20
C ILE A 159 -10.81 -4.83 0.98
N GLU A 160 -9.82 -4.02 1.38
CA GLU A 160 -8.71 -4.44 2.21
C GLU A 160 -8.74 -3.68 3.55
N THR A 161 -8.50 -4.39 4.65
CA THR A 161 -8.45 -3.80 6.00
C THR A 161 -7.25 -4.32 6.79
N PHE A 162 -6.70 -3.49 7.66
CA PHE A 162 -5.65 -3.90 8.58
C PHE A 162 -6.24 -4.71 9.74
N VAL A 163 -5.72 -5.90 9.98
CA VAL A 163 -6.09 -6.75 11.11
C VAL A 163 -4.98 -6.85 12.16
N HIS A 164 -3.76 -6.45 11.79
CA HIS A 164 -2.58 -6.41 12.67
C HIS A 164 -1.66 -5.25 12.31
N GLY A 165 -1.01 -4.65 13.31
CA GLY A 165 0.00 -3.60 13.12
C GLY A 165 -0.05 -2.54 14.23
N ALA A 166 0.84 -1.55 14.13
CA ALA A 166 0.85 -0.42 15.06
C ALA A 166 -0.39 0.46 14.87
N LEU A 167 -1.08 0.74 15.97
CA LEU A 167 -2.20 1.68 15.98
C LEU A 167 -1.66 3.11 15.98
N CYS A 168 -2.07 3.90 14.97
CA CYS A 168 -1.76 5.32 14.89
C CYS A 168 -2.95 6.14 15.40
N MET A 169 -2.69 7.18 16.20
CA MET A 169 -3.73 8.09 16.70
C MET A 169 -4.19 9.13 15.67
N CYS A 170 -3.42 9.30 14.58
CA CYS A 170 -3.74 10.25 13.52
C CYS A 170 -4.59 9.60 12.44
N TYR A 171 -5.38 10.43 11.75
CA TYR A 171 -6.12 9.99 10.58
C TYR A 171 -5.18 9.46 9.48
N SER A 172 -5.54 8.32 8.90
CA SER A 172 -4.79 7.69 7.83
C SER A 172 -4.62 8.64 6.65
N GLY A 173 -3.38 8.82 6.20
CA GLY A 173 -3.05 9.69 5.06
C GLY A 173 -3.04 11.20 5.33
N GLN A 174 -3.49 11.67 6.51
CA GLN A 174 -3.65 13.10 6.83
C GLN A 174 -2.68 13.62 7.90
N CYS A 175 -1.73 12.79 8.35
CA CYS A 175 -0.84 13.15 9.44
C CYS A 175 0.34 13.99 8.97
N GLU A 176 0.49 15.19 9.53
CA GLU A 176 1.64 16.08 9.31
C GLU A 176 2.61 16.12 10.50
N MET A 177 2.37 15.36 11.57
CA MET A 177 3.14 15.43 12.81
C MET A 177 4.65 15.26 12.57
N SER A 178 5.05 14.30 11.73
CA SER A 178 6.47 14.07 11.41
C SER A 178 7.10 15.23 10.65
N ALA A 179 6.32 15.97 9.86
CA ALA A 179 6.80 17.13 9.15
C ALA A 179 6.99 18.31 10.11
N VAL A 180 6.04 18.54 11.01
CA VAL A 180 6.08 19.64 11.99
C VAL A 180 7.21 19.44 12.99
N ILE A 181 7.32 18.25 13.61
CA ILE A 181 8.31 17.99 14.66
C ILE A 181 9.70 17.73 14.10
N GLY A 182 9.81 16.96 13.02
CA GLY A 182 11.08 16.42 12.53
C GLY A 182 11.46 16.82 11.11
N ARG A 183 10.71 17.71 10.46
CA ARG A 183 10.88 18.10 9.04
C ARG A 183 10.90 16.90 8.09
N ARG A 184 10.16 15.82 8.45
CA ARG A 184 10.03 14.59 7.66
C ARG A 184 8.59 14.38 7.29
N SER A 185 8.26 14.30 6.01
CA SER A 185 6.88 14.09 5.57
C SER A 185 6.49 12.60 5.64
N GLY A 186 5.46 12.28 6.44
CA GLY A 186 4.86 10.96 6.50
C GLY A 186 4.26 10.53 5.15
N ASN A 187 3.64 11.47 4.44
CA ASN A 187 3.05 11.26 3.11
C ASN A 187 4.10 11.06 2.00
N ARG A 188 5.37 11.21 2.33
CA ARG A 188 6.50 10.94 1.44
C ARG A 188 7.41 9.82 1.98
N GLY A 189 6.84 8.90 2.74
CA GLY A 189 7.52 7.70 3.24
C GLY A 189 8.48 7.93 4.41
N ALA A 190 8.52 9.12 5.01
CA ALA A 190 9.45 9.48 6.07
C ALA A 190 8.78 9.66 7.45
N CYS A 191 7.71 8.90 7.72
CA CYS A 191 7.03 8.94 9.01
C CYS A 191 7.97 8.48 10.14
N ALA A 192 8.09 9.30 11.20
CA ALA A 192 8.86 8.97 12.39
C ALA A 192 8.05 8.16 13.42
N GLN A 193 6.78 7.87 13.13
CA GLN A 193 5.84 7.18 14.02
C GLN A 193 5.65 7.85 15.40
N PRO A 194 5.62 9.18 15.52
CA PRO A 194 5.57 9.84 16.82
C PRO A 194 4.26 9.58 17.58
N THR A 195 3.21 9.18 16.86
CA THR A 195 1.86 8.93 17.38
C THR A 195 1.42 7.47 17.24
N ALA A 196 2.33 6.57 16.82
CA ALA A 196 2.03 5.14 16.72
C ALA A 196 2.31 4.44 18.05
N PHE A 197 1.36 3.63 18.50
CA PHE A 197 1.55 2.76 19.65
C PHE A 197 2.18 1.43 19.21
N PRO A 198 3.15 0.88 19.94
CA PRO A 198 3.67 -0.46 19.69
C PRO A 198 2.53 -1.49 19.74
N ALA A 199 2.57 -2.47 18.85
CA ALA A 199 1.67 -3.61 18.89
C ALA A 199 1.76 -4.29 20.28
N GLY A 200 0.64 -4.46 20.96
CA GLY A 200 0.57 -5.05 22.31
C GLY A 200 0.34 -4.07 23.48
N ARG A 201 0.34 -2.76 23.23
CA ARG A 201 -0.21 -1.81 24.21
C ARG A 201 -1.65 -1.49 23.80
N THR A 202 -2.59 -2.12 24.50
CA THR A 202 -4.00 -1.78 24.39
C THR A 202 -4.17 -0.32 24.82
N ALA A 203 -4.55 0.55 23.90
CA ALA A 203 -5.09 1.83 24.29
C ALA A 203 -6.43 1.54 24.98
N ILE A 204 -6.38 1.45 26.31
CA ILE A 204 -7.59 1.45 27.10
C ILE A 204 -8.08 2.89 27.12
N ARG A 205 -9.10 3.18 26.32
CA ARG A 205 -10.26 4.03 26.71
C ARG A 205 -11.27 4.07 25.59
#